data_ffec24236cbb2be9829d13600ef587ad
#
_entry.id   ffec24236cbb2be9829d13600ef587ad
#
_cell.length_a   1.000
_cell.length_b   1.000
_cell.length_c   1.000
_cell.angle_alpha   90.00
_cell.angle_beta   90.00
_cell.angle_gamma   90.00
#
_symmetry.space_group_name_H-M   'P 1'
#
loop_
_entity.id
_entity.type
_entity.pdbx_description
1 polymer ?
#
loop_
_entity_poly.entity_id
_entity_poly.type
_entity_poly.pdbx_seq_one_letter_code
_entity_poly.pdbx_strand_id
1 'polypeptide(L)'
;QMIGRGTRLCPDLFEPGKDKQDFFVFDFCGNLEYFSQNLPGSEGNIQKSLSQRLFEARLSLVTALGDNESELRTATTATLHEIVAGMNLDNFVVRKHRQTVERFAQAGVWQTLTADDAEAARTLAGLPSSVRDEDEEAKRFDLIVLRRQLAQLESDTLAAERLRQTVQQVAADLLALATIPSVAEQAVLLESVAGDEWWIDVTLPMLEEARRKMRSLVRLIEKTSRNPVYTDFEDTLGESVEVHLPGITPGTNFERFRSKAEAYLREHLDNIALQRLRRNRQLTTDDLGELEQMLLASGGGENDIVWAQQQTGGLGLFVRSLVGLDRAAATEAFEHYLGGTSFTV
;
A
#
# COMPACT_ATOMS: atom_id res chain seq x y z
N GLN A 1 5.86 -7.64 6.04
CA GLN A 1 6.33 -8.98 5.58
C GLN A 1 6.59 -9.96 6.73
N MET A 2 7.12 -9.54 7.88
CA MET A 2 7.39 -10.45 9.03
C MET A 2 6.11 -10.97 9.68
N ILE A 3 5.13 -10.10 9.93
CA ILE A 3 3.82 -10.51 10.47
C ILE A 3 3.13 -11.49 9.51
N GLY A 4 3.14 -11.24 8.20
CA GLY A 4 2.57 -12.15 7.21
C GLY A 4 3.24 -13.54 7.13
N ARG A 5 4.47 -13.69 7.64
CA ARG A 5 5.09 -15.01 7.81
C ARG A 5 4.57 -15.71 9.07
N GLY A 6 4.30 -14.93 10.13
CA GLY A 6 3.69 -15.42 11.36
C GLY A 6 2.29 -16.01 11.15
N THR A 7 1.52 -15.48 10.22
CA THR A 7 0.14 -15.95 9.93
C THR A 7 0.06 -17.23 9.09
N ARG A 8 1.19 -17.76 8.61
CA ARG A 8 1.19 -19.01 7.84
C ARG A 8 0.78 -20.18 8.73
N LEU A 9 -0.12 -21.02 8.20
CA LEU A 9 -0.47 -22.29 8.83
C LEU A 9 0.74 -23.22 8.81
N CYS A 10 0.97 -23.92 9.89
CA CYS A 10 1.97 -24.96 9.99
C CYS A 10 1.34 -26.13 10.75
N PRO A 11 0.89 -27.16 10.02
CA PRO A 11 0.40 -28.39 10.64
C PRO A 11 1.49 -29.04 11.48
N ASP A 12 1.09 -29.67 12.58
CA ASP A 12 1.98 -30.44 13.46
C ASP A 12 3.22 -29.67 13.97
N LEU A 13 3.12 -28.33 14.12
CA LEU A 13 4.28 -27.51 14.50
C LEU A 13 4.88 -27.88 15.87
N PHE A 14 4.03 -28.23 16.82
CA PHE A 14 4.46 -28.54 18.20
C PHE A 14 4.49 -30.04 18.48
N GLU A 15 3.51 -30.79 18.00
CA GLU A 15 3.38 -32.23 18.14
C GLU A 15 2.43 -32.75 17.05
N PRO A 16 2.45 -34.05 16.72
CA PRO A 16 1.45 -34.64 15.83
C PRO A 16 0.01 -34.33 16.30
N GLY A 17 -0.78 -33.70 15.45
CA GLY A 17 -2.14 -33.25 15.72
C GLY A 17 -2.24 -31.90 16.45
N LYS A 18 -1.13 -31.22 16.71
CA LYS A 18 -1.11 -29.84 17.27
C LYS A 18 -0.60 -28.84 16.25
N ASP A 19 -1.53 -28.30 15.49
CA ASP A 19 -1.26 -27.27 14.51
C ASP A 19 -0.94 -25.94 15.20
N LYS A 20 -0.22 -25.08 14.47
CA LYS A 20 0.00 -23.72 14.88
C LYS A 20 -1.32 -22.94 14.88
N GLN A 21 -1.76 -22.47 16.04
CA GLN A 21 -2.98 -21.69 16.20
C GLN A 21 -2.72 -20.18 16.23
N ASP A 22 -1.57 -19.76 16.79
CA ASP A 22 -1.20 -18.37 16.99
C ASP A 22 0.30 -18.11 16.82
N PHE A 23 0.73 -16.88 17.00
CA PHE A 23 2.12 -16.46 17.09
C PHE A 23 2.20 -15.16 17.90
N PHE A 24 3.30 -14.97 18.60
CA PHE A 24 3.53 -13.77 19.39
C PHE A 24 4.29 -12.72 18.58
N VAL A 25 3.89 -11.46 18.73
CA VAL A 25 4.61 -10.30 18.22
C VAL A 25 5.14 -9.51 19.41
N PHE A 26 6.45 -9.40 19.52
CA PHE A 26 7.10 -8.57 20.52
C PHE A 26 7.47 -7.24 19.87
N ASP A 27 6.80 -6.17 20.27
CA ASP A 27 7.04 -4.82 19.76
C ASP A 27 7.83 -3.99 20.76
N PHE A 28 9.15 -4.11 20.72
CA PHE A 28 10.07 -3.39 21.63
C PHE A 28 10.13 -1.87 21.37
N CYS A 29 9.65 -1.43 20.21
CA CYS A 29 9.70 -0.02 19.80
C CYS A 29 8.35 0.69 19.91
N GLY A 30 7.30 0.01 20.37
CA GLY A 30 5.95 0.58 20.47
C GLY A 30 5.35 0.98 19.11
N ASN A 31 5.84 0.41 18.00
CA ASN A 31 5.34 0.76 16.66
C ASN A 31 3.87 0.38 16.47
N LEU A 32 3.45 -0.76 17.03
CA LEU A 32 2.06 -1.19 16.92
C LEU A 32 1.13 -0.27 17.69
N GLU A 33 1.55 0.19 18.88
CA GLU A 33 0.81 1.18 19.65
C GLU A 33 0.78 2.54 18.95
N TYR A 34 1.93 2.99 18.43
CA TYR A 34 2.04 4.24 17.67
C TYR A 34 1.11 4.26 16.45
N PHE A 35 1.04 3.18 15.67
CA PHE A 35 0.16 3.07 14.51
C PHE A 35 -1.29 2.75 14.86
N SER A 36 -1.58 2.25 16.07
CA SER A 36 -2.95 2.03 16.56
C SER A 36 -3.61 3.31 17.07
N GLN A 37 -2.82 4.30 17.47
CA GLN A 37 -3.32 5.63 17.78
C GLN A 37 -3.82 6.21 16.46
N ASN A 38 -5.14 6.44 16.34
CA ASN A 38 -5.78 7.10 15.20
C ASN A 38 -5.21 8.51 15.00
N LEU A 39 -4.02 8.60 14.42
CA LEU A 39 -3.49 9.87 13.95
C LEU A 39 -4.40 10.32 12.80
N PRO A 40 -4.99 11.51 12.86
CA PRO A 40 -5.80 12.03 11.77
C PRO A 40 -4.91 12.09 10.52
N GLY A 41 -5.16 11.20 9.55
CA GLY A 41 -4.40 11.12 8.31
C GLY A 41 -3.79 9.76 7.95
N SER A 42 -3.90 8.73 8.81
CA SER A 42 -3.41 7.40 8.47
C SER A 42 -4.49 6.44 7.95
N GLU A 43 -5.53 6.96 7.33
CA GLU A 43 -6.33 6.11 6.46
C GLU A 43 -5.45 5.61 5.32
N GLY A 44 -5.02 4.36 5.43
CA GLY A 44 -4.55 3.46 4.38
C GLY A 44 -3.81 4.06 3.17
N ASN A 45 -3.02 5.11 3.36
CA ASN A 45 -2.14 5.60 2.32
C ASN A 45 -1.06 4.54 2.11
N ILE A 46 -1.33 3.62 1.18
CA ILE A 46 -0.27 2.80 0.56
C ILE A 46 0.80 3.80 0.17
N GLN A 47 1.90 3.84 0.91
CA GLN A 47 2.97 4.80 0.64
C GLN A 47 3.41 4.60 -0.80
N LYS A 48 3.21 5.63 -1.62
CA LYS A 48 3.62 5.61 -3.02
C LYS A 48 5.09 5.22 -3.11
N SER A 49 5.40 4.27 -3.97
CA SER A 49 6.79 3.85 -4.20
C SER A 49 7.65 5.04 -4.64
N LEU A 50 8.95 4.97 -4.43
CA LEU A 50 9.87 6.03 -4.85
C LEU A 50 9.79 6.28 -6.36
N SER A 51 9.68 5.22 -7.16
CA SER A 51 9.52 5.33 -8.61
C SER A 51 8.21 6.01 -9.01
N GLN A 52 7.11 5.72 -8.32
CA GLN A 52 5.84 6.40 -8.51
C GLN A 52 5.94 7.90 -8.20
N ARG A 53 6.55 8.24 -7.08
CA ARG A 53 6.75 9.65 -6.67
C ARG A 53 7.64 10.41 -7.65
N LEU A 54 8.67 9.76 -8.21
CA LEU A 54 9.53 10.34 -9.25
C LEU A 54 8.77 10.58 -10.55
N PHE A 55 7.97 9.60 -10.98
CA PHE A 55 7.15 9.75 -12.18
C PHE A 55 6.18 10.91 -12.04
N GLU A 56 5.45 10.97 -10.92
CA GLU A 56 4.51 12.06 -10.62
C GLU A 56 5.21 13.42 -10.54
N ALA A 57 6.38 13.51 -9.91
CA ALA A 57 7.14 14.75 -9.83
C ALA A 57 7.63 15.22 -11.20
N ARG A 58 8.12 14.33 -12.05
CA ARG A 58 8.51 14.65 -13.43
C ARG A 58 7.33 15.12 -14.24
N LEU A 59 6.18 14.44 -14.13
CA LEU A 59 4.96 14.82 -14.83
C LEU A 59 4.46 16.21 -14.41
N SER A 60 4.48 16.48 -13.10
CA SER A 60 4.13 17.82 -12.56
C SER A 60 5.11 18.88 -13.06
N LEU A 61 6.41 18.57 -13.12
CA LEU A 61 7.41 19.50 -13.63
C LEU A 61 7.16 19.84 -15.12
N VAL A 62 6.91 18.85 -15.98
CA VAL A 62 6.59 19.07 -17.40
C VAL A 62 5.35 19.95 -17.56
N THR A 63 4.33 19.72 -16.73
CA THR A 63 3.09 20.51 -16.76
C THR A 63 3.32 21.96 -16.29
N ALA A 64 4.13 22.15 -15.25
CA ALA A 64 4.41 23.46 -14.68
C ALA A 64 5.34 24.30 -15.57
N LEU A 65 6.26 23.67 -16.33
CA LEU A 65 7.18 24.37 -17.24
C LEU A 65 6.44 24.99 -18.45
N GLY A 66 5.32 24.42 -18.88
CA GLY A 66 4.64 24.85 -20.10
C GLY A 66 5.60 24.78 -21.31
N ASP A 67 5.65 25.87 -22.09
CA ASP A 67 6.55 25.99 -23.24
C ASP A 67 7.92 26.64 -22.90
N ASN A 68 8.09 27.03 -21.65
CA ASN A 68 9.34 27.59 -21.15
C ASN A 68 10.34 26.46 -20.87
N GLU A 69 11.65 26.79 -20.81
CA GLU A 69 12.71 25.84 -20.49
C GLU A 69 12.66 24.56 -21.34
N SER A 70 12.65 24.76 -22.67
CA SER A 70 12.41 23.71 -23.67
C SER A 70 13.36 22.51 -23.55
N GLU A 71 14.62 22.74 -23.15
CA GLU A 71 15.61 21.67 -22.98
C GLU A 71 15.30 20.79 -21.76
N LEU A 72 15.01 21.40 -20.59
CA LEU A 72 14.63 20.68 -19.39
C LEU A 72 13.32 19.90 -19.60
N ARG A 73 12.35 20.53 -20.25
CA ARG A 73 11.07 19.90 -20.58
C ARG A 73 11.29 18.69 -21.51
N THR A 74 12.09 18.84 -22.56
CA THR A 74 12.39 17.77 -23.51
C THR A 74 13.08 16.59 -22.83
N ALA A 75 14.09 16.85 -22.00
CA ALA A 75 14.79 15.81 -21.26
C ALA A 75 13.88 15.07 -20.28
N THR A 76 13.00 15.81 -19.59
CA THR A 76 12.08 15.22 -18.62
C THR A 76 10.99 14.38 -19.30
N THR A 77 10.45 14.86 -20.43
CA THR A 77 9.46 14.11 -21.24
C THR A 77 10.08 12.87 -21.87
N ALA A 78 11.34 12.94 -22.34
CA ALA A 78 12.05 11.77 -22.84
C ALA A 78 12.17 10.68 -21.77
N THR A 79 12.52 11.04 -20.53
CA THR A 79 12.59 10.09 -19.41
C THR A 79 11.21 9.46 -19.10
N LEU A 80 10.14 10.25 -19.09
CA LEU A 80 8.79 9.73 -18.89
C LEU A 80 8.36 8.79 -20.01
N HIS A 81 8.65 9.16 -21.25
CA HIS A 81 8.39 8.32 -22.43
C HIS A 81 9.12 6.98 -22.34
N GLU A 82 10.42 6.98 -22.03
CA GLU A 82 11.20 5.75 -21.87
C GLU A 82 10.61 4.81 -20.81
N ILE A 83 10.19 5.35 -19.66
CA ILE A 83 9.56 4.56 -18.61
C ILE A 83 8.28 3.90 -19.13
N VAL A 84 7.43 4.65 -19.84
CA VAL A 84 6.15 4.13 -20.36
C VAL A 84 6.39 3.16 -21.51
N ALA A 85 7.29 3.46 -22.43
CA ALA A 85 7.65 2.57 -23.54
C ALA A 85 8.25 1.23 -23.07
N GLY A 86 8.88 1.24 -21.89
CA GLY A 86 9.41 0.02 -21.24
C GLY A 86 8.37 -0.80 -20.47
N MET A 87 7.09 -0.41 -20.45
CA MET A 87 6.03 -1.16 -19.77
C MET A 87 5.61 -2.37 -20.60
N ASN A 88 5.58 -3.56 -19.98
CA ASN A 88 5.14 -4.78 -20.65
C ASN A 88 3.62 -4.91 -20.64
N LEU A 89 2.99 -4.82 -21.81
CA LEU A 89 1.53 -4.93 -22.00
C LEU A 89 0.95 -6.31 -21.61
N ASP A 90 1.78 -7.35 -21.55
CA ASP A 90 1.34 -8.68 -21.10
C ASP A 90 1.32 -8.81 -19.57
N ASN A 91 1.92 -7.86 -18.86
CA ASN A 91 1.87 -7.83 -17.41
C ASN A 91 0.44 -7.60 -16.91
N PHE A 92 -0.02 -8.40 -15.96
CA PHE A 92 -1.39 -8.36 -15.43
C PHE A 92 -1.82 -6.98 -14.93
N VAL A 93 -0.92 -6.23 -14.29
CA VAL A 93 -1.21 -4.88 -13.77
C VAL A 93 -1.24 -3.86 -14.89
N VAL A 94 -0.29 -3.91 -15.82
CA VAL A 94 -0.18 -2.99 -16.97
C VAL A 94 -1.32 -3.17 -17.96
N ARG A 95 -1.77 -4.41 -18.16
CA ARG A 95 -2.85 -4.75 -19.10
C ARG A 95 -4.14 -3.96 -18.86
N LYS A 96 -4.43 -3.62 -17.61
CA LYS A 96 -5.61 -2.80 -17.25
C LYS A 96 -5.54 -1.39 -17.83
N HIS A 97 -4.32 -0.89 -18.08
CA HIS A 97 -4.04 0.46 -18.60
C HIS A 97 -3.54 0.42 -20.04
N ARG A 98 -3.78 -0.67 -20.77
CA ARG A 98 -3.23 -0.91 -22.11
C ARG A 98 -3.38 0.27 -23.05
N GLN A 99 -4.59 0.80 -23.21
CA GLN A 99 -4.85 1.91 -24.13
C GLN A 99 -4.06 3.16 -23.77
N THR A 100 -3.93 3.46 -22.48
CA THR A 100 -3.17 4.60 -22.00
C THR A 100 -1.67 4.37 -22.23
N VAL A 101 -1.15 3.17 -21.96
CA VAL A 101 0.24 2.84 -22.22
C VAL A 101 0.58 2.92 -23.71
N GLU A 102 -0.23 2.32 -24.59
CA GLU A 102 -0.05 2.38 -26.05
C GLU A 102 -0.04 3.82 -26.59
N ARG A 103 -0.89 4.69 -26.02
CA ARG A 103 -0.92 6.11 -26.39
C ARG A 103 0.35 6.83 -25.95
N PHE A 104 0.74 6.71 -24.68
CA PHE A 104 1.90 7.42 -24.13
C PHE A 104 3.25 6.74 -24.47
N ALA A 105 3.26 5.57 -25.05
CA ALA A 105 4.44 4.98 -25.68
C ALA A 105 4.82 5.71 -26.99
N GLN A 106 3.96 6.60 -27.51
CA GLN A 106 4.25 7.44 -28.67
C GLN A 106 4.91 8.74 -28.22
N ALA A 107 6.14 8.99 -28.65
CA ALA A 107 6.91 10.18 -28.25
C ALA A 107 6.22 11.51 -28.56
N GLY A 108 5.43 11.57 -29.63
CA GLY A 108 4.73 12.79 -30.06
C GLY A 108 3.69 13.30 -29.04
N VAL A 109 3.07 12.40 -28.27
CA VAL A 109 2.07 12.78 -27.26
C VAL A 109 2.67 13.65 -26.14
N TRP A 110 3.95 13.41 -25.83
CA TRP A 110 4.67 14.14 -24.78
C TRP A 110 5.05 15.58 -25.19
N GLN A 111 5.07 15.87 -26.48
CA GLN A 111 5.42 17.20 -26.98
C GLN A 111 4.27 18.19 -26.76
N THR A 112 3.01 17.74 -26.91
CA THR A 112 1.80 18.55 -26.80
C THR A 112 0.92 18.09 -25.65
N LEU A 113 1.51 17.89 -24.47
CA LEU A 113 0.81 17.35 -23.30
C LEU A 113 -0.25 18.36 -22.80
N THR A 114 -1.52 17.97 -22.84
CA THR A 114 -2.62 18.74 -22.26
C THR A 114 -2.81 18.40 -20.78
N ALA A 115 -3.63 19.17 -20.05
CA ALA A 115 -3.96 18.86 -18.65
C ALA A 115 -4.66 17.50 -18.51
N ASP A 116 -5.56 17.16 -19.44
CA ASP A 116 -6.24 15.86 -19.46
C ASP A 116 -5.25 14.71 -19.75
N ASP A 117 -4.26 14.96 -20.63
CA ASP A 117 -3.19 14.00 -20.89
C ASP A 117 -2.33 13.78 -19.65
N ALA A 118 -2.01 14.82 -18.92
CA ALA A 118 -1.24 14.70 -17.68
C ALA A 118 -1.99 13.89 -16.63
N GLU A 119 -3.30 14.06 -16.48
CA GLU A 119 -4.09 13.26 -15.55
C GLU A 119 -4.19 11.79 -16.01
N ALA A 120 -4.37 11.55 -17.30
CA ALA A 120 -4.34 10.21 -17.86
C ALA A 120 -2.96 9.53 -17.65
N ALA A 121 -1.86 10.25 -17.92
CA ALA A 121 -0.50 9.74 -17.71
C ALA A 121 -0.20 9.44 -16.24
N ARG A 122 -0.80 10.19 -15.30
CA ARG A 122 -0.65 9.96 -13.85
C ARG A 122 -1.11 8.58 -13.43
N THR A 123 -2.08 7.99 -14.12
CA THR A 123 -2.56 6.62 -13.85
C THR A 123 -1.50 5.54 -14.15
N LEU A 124 -0.46 5.89 -14.92
CA LEU A 124 0.66 5.01 -15.24
C LEU A 124 1.76 5.04 -14.17
N ALA A 125 1.70 6.00 -13.24
CA ALA A 125 2.70 6.14 -12.19
C ALA A 125 2.74 4.89 -11.30
N GLY A 126 3.93 4.31 -11.15
CA GLY A 126 4.13 3.12 -10.32
C GLY A 126 3.85 1.78 -11.01
N LEU A 127 3.43 1.79 -12.27
CA LEU A 127 3.32 0.55 -13.05
C LEU A 127 4.73 -0.02 -13.34
N PRO A 128 4.85 -1.37 -13.40
CA PRO A 128 6.13 -2.02 -13.69
C PRO A 128 6.63 -1.66 -15.09
N SER A 129 7.92 -1.25 -15.18
CA SER A 129 8.63 -0.98 -16.40
C SER A 129 9.94 -1.77 -16.45
N SER A 130 10.42 -2.09 -17.64
CA SER A 130 11.76 -2.65 -17.85
C SER A 130 12.87 -1.61 -17.65
N VAL A 131 12.54 -0.34 -17.78
CA VAL A 131 13.46 0.77 -17.50
C VAL A 131 13.52 0.96 -15.99
N ARG A 132 14.60 0.48 -15.37
CA ARG A 132 14.82 0.57 -13.92
C ARG A 132 16.15 1.26 -13.66
N ASP A 133 16.08 2.23 -12.79
CA ASP A 133 17.27 2.74 -12.12
C ASP A 133 17.41 1.97 -10.80
N GLU A 134 18.52 1.26 -10.63
CA GLU A 134 18.79 0.43 -9.45
C GLU A 134 19.37 1.24 -8.29
N ASP A 135 19.88 2.45 -8.56
CA ASP A 135 20.47 3.32 -7.56
C ASP A 135 19.38 4.06 -6.76
N GLU A 136 19.00 3.50 -5.62
CA GLU A 136 17.97 4.07 -4.73
C GLU A 136 18.39 5.44 -4.17
N GLU A 137 19.67 5.66 -3.88
CA GLU A 137 20.15 6.94 -3.34
C GLU A 137 20.12 8.03 -4.44
N ALA A 138 20.51 7.70 -5.66
CA ALA A 138 20.38 8.58 -6.82
C ALA A 138 18.89 8.98 -7.05
N LYS A 139 17.98 8.02 -6.97
CA LYS A 139 16.54 8.28 -7.13
C LYS A 139 15.99 9.20 -6.02
N ARG A 140 16.45 9.02 -4.78
CA ARG A 140 16.05 9.90 -3.67
C ARG A 140 16.55 11.32 -3.89
N PHE A 141 17.78 11.46 -4.31
CA PHE A 141 18.37 12.75 -4.64
C PHE A 141 17.64 13.42 -5.83
N ASP A 142 17.39 12.68 -6.90
CA ASP A 142 16.58 13.15 -8.03
C ASP A 142 15.24 13.72 -7.56
N LEU A 143 14.55 13.02 -6.66
CA LEU A 143 13.26 13.47 -6.14
C LEU A 143 13.37 14.77 -5.33
N ILE A 144 14.45 14.94 -4.56
CA ILE A 144 14.70 16.18 -3.79
C ILE A 144 14.87 17.36 -4.75
N VAL A 145 15.70 17.20 -5.79
CA VAL A 145 15.95 18.28 -6.74
C VAL A 145 14.73 18.60 -7.59
N LEU A 146 14.00 17.59 -8.08
CA LEU A 146 12.74 17.78 -8.81
C LEU A 146 11.71 18.54 -7.98
N ARG A 147 11.58 18.23 -6.70
CA ARG A 147 10.70 18.97 -5.78
C ARG A 147 11.19 20.39 -5.53
N ARG A 148 12.50 20.61 -5.51
CA ARG A 148 13.06 21.97 -5.39
C ARG A 148 12.73 22.81 -6.62
N GLN A 149 12.80 22.21 -7.83
CA GLN A 149 12.41 22.85 -9.08
C GLN A 149 10.90 23.19 -9.09
N LEU A 150 10.05 22.25 -8.65
CA LEU A 150 8.61 22.48 -8.52
C LEU A 150 8.28 23.58 -7.53
N ALA A 151 8.88 23.57 -6.35
CA ALA A 151 8.66 24.60 -5.34
C ALA A 151 9.04 26.01 -5.85
N GLN A 152 10.06 26.10 -6.73
CA GLN A 152 10.43 27.36 -7.37
C GLN A 152 9.35 27.84 -8.37
N LEU A 153 8.82 26.93 -9.18
CA LEU A 153 7.75 27.25 -10.15
C LEU A 153 6.44 27.60 -9.45
N GLU A 154 6.12 26.94 -8.36
CA GLU A 154 4.91 27.17 -7.56
C GLU A 154 5.04 28.32 -6.58
N SER A 155 6.23 28.95 -6.48
CA SER A 155 6.55 30.03 -5.53
C SER A 155 6.37 29.61 -4.07
N ASP A 156 6.52 28.33 -3.76
CA ASP A 156 6.54 27.81 -2.37
C ASP A 156 7.91 28.04 -1.74
N THR A 157 8.07 29.22 -1.14
CA THR A 157 9.35 29.65 -0.55
C THR A 157 9.79 28.78 0.63
N LEU A 158 8.84 28.24 1.42
CA LEU A 158 9.16 27.39 2.57
C LEU A 158 9.67 26.02 2.15
N ALA A 159 8.99 25.39 1.19
CA ALA A 159 9.45 24.12 0.64
C ALA A 159 10.77 24.29 -0.11
N ALA A 160 10.89 25.36 -0.91
CA ALA A 160 12.10 25.70 -1.64
C ALA A 160 13.32 25.83 -0.71
N GLU A 161 13.17 26.55 0.41
CA GLU A 161 14.25 26.77 1.38
C GLU A 161 14.66 25.46 2.07
N ARG A 162 13.70 24.67 2.51
CA ARG A 162 13.98 23.38 3.16
C ARG A 162 14.69 22.40 2.23
N LEU A 163 14.27 22.35 0.95
CA LEU A 163 14.90 21.51 -0.05
C LEU A 163 16.28 22.03 -0.46
N ARG A 164 16.48 23.38 -0.50
CA ARG A 164 17.78 24.00 -0.67
C ARG A 164 18.77 23.49 0.37
N GLN A 165 18.41 23.60 1.65
CA GLN A 165 19.27 23.17 2.76
C GLN A 165 19.63 21.67 2.65
N THR A 166 18.67 20.84 2.21
CA THR A 166 18.95 19.42 1.99
C THR A 166 19.97 19.19 0.88
N VAL A 167 19.86 19.90 -0.25
CA VAL A 167 20.83 19.78 -1.35
C VAL A 167 22.18 20.32 -0.96
N GLN A 168 22.25 21.44 -0.23
CA GLN A 168 23.49 22.01 0.32
C GLN A 168 24.20 21.01 1.23
N GLN A 169 23.45 20.33 2.12
CA GLN A 169 24.03 19.33 3.01
C GLN A 169 24.62 18.17 2.23
N VAL A 170 23.90 17.67 1.21
CA VAL A 170 24.42 16.60 0.31
C VAL A 170 25.71 17.05 -0.37
N ALA A 171 25.78 18.28 -0.85
CA ALA A 171 26.99 18.83 -1.48
C ALA A 171 28.17 18.92 -0.48
N ALA A 172 27.90 19.37 0.75
CA ALA A 172 28.89 19.43 1.81
C ALA A 172 29.40 18.04 2.22
N ASP A 173 28.49 17.06 2.33
CA ASP A 173 28.85 15.66 2.64
C ASP A 173 29.72 15.04 1.54
N LEU A 174 29.44 15.36 0.26
CA LEU A 174 30.29 14.97 -0.86
C LEU A 174 31.65 15.62 -0.81
N LEU A 175 31.73 16.92 -0.49
CA LEU A 175 33.01 17.64 -0.34
C LEU A 175 33.92 17.02 0.72
N ALA A 176 33.34 16.49 1.79
CA ALA A 176 34.12 15.75 2.79
C ALA A 176 34.81 14.50 2.22
N LEU A 177 34.34 14.01 1.06
CA LEU A 177 34.89 12.88 0.31
C LEU A 177 35.75 13.30 -0.88
N ALA A 178 36.25 14.54 -0.92
CA ALA A 178 37.03 15.10 -2.03
C ALA A 178 38.35 14.35 -2.34
N THR A 179 38.75 13.41 -1.48
CA THR A 179 39.86 12.48 -1.75
C THR A 179 39.53 11.46 -2.86
N ILE A 180 38.23 11.22 -3.12
CA ILE A 180 37.78 10.32 -4.18
C ILE A 180 37.84 11.06 -5.52
N PRO A 181 38.53 10.53 -6.55
CA PRO A 181 38.75 11.25 -7.82
C PRO A 181 37.48 11.74 -8.50
N SER A 182 36.42 10.92 -8.54
CA SER A 182 35.13 11.29 -9.14
C SER A 182 34.43 12.45 -8.40
N VAL A 183 34.65 12.60 -7.12
CA VAL A 183 34.16 13.73 -6.31
C VAL A 183 35.04 14.95 -6.56
N ALA A 184 36.37 14.77 -6.57
CA ALA A 184 37.34 15.85 -6.83
C ALA A 184 37.09 16.53 -8.19
N GLU A 185 36.72 15.78 -9.21
CA GLU A 185 36.34 16.31 -10.53
C GLU A 185 35.16 17.29 -10.47
N GLN A 186 34.27 17.12 -9.52
CA GLN A 186 33.09 17.99 -9.35
C GLN A 186 33.24 18.98 -8.19
N ALA A 187 34.42 19.10 -7.59
CA ALA A 187 34.65 19.92 -6.39
C ALA A 187 34.16 21.36 -6.55
N VAL A 188 34.45 22.01 -7.67
CA VAL A 188 34.03 23.40 -7.94
C VAL A 188 32.51 23.56 -7.93
N LEU A 189 31.79 22.61 -8.52
CA LEU A 189 30.33 22.63 -8.49
C LEU A 189 29.81 22.37 -7.07
N LEU A 190 30.39 21.41 -6.37
CA LEU A 190 29.98 21.06 -5.02
C LEU A 190 30.23 22.20 -4.04
N GLU A 191 31.36 22.91 -4.16
CA GLU A 191 31.65 24.13 -3.38
C GLU A 191 30.62 25.23 -3.64
N SER A 192 30.25 25.42 -4.91
CA SER A 192 29.25 26.41 -5.29
C SER A 192 27.88 26.04 -4.70
N VAL A 193 27.44 24.79 -4.85
CA VAL A 193 26.13 24.32 -4.38
C VAL A 193 26.07 24.29 -2.85
N ALA A 194 27.16 24.01 -2.14
CA ALA A 194 27.22 24.06 -0.69
C ALA A 194 27.20 25.51 -0.14
N GLY A 195 27.64 26.50 -0.93
CA GLY A 195 27.62 27.92 -0.56
C GLY A 195 26.26 28.56 -0.73
N ASP A 196 26.05 29.74 -0.11
CA ASP A 196 24.76 30.46 -0.21
C ASP A 196 24.63 31.29 -1.48
N GLU A 197 25.75 31.76 -2.02
CA GLU A 197 25.77 32.70 -3.16
C GLU A 197 25.15 32.09 -4.42
N TRP A 198 25.43 30.82 -4.69
CA TRP A 198 24.89 30.10 -5.84
C TRP A 198 23.36 30.03 -5.87
N TRP A 199 22.72 30.09 -4.69
CA TRP A 199 21.28 29.99 -4.55
C TRP A 199 20.52 31.30 -4.75
N ILE A 200 21.21 32.44 -4.77
CA ILE A 200 20.57 33.75 -4.91
C ILE A 200 19.85 33.87 -6.25
N ASP A 201 20.52 33.46 -7.34
CA ASP A 201 19.98 33.53 -8.71
C ASP A 201 19.87 32.15 -9.36
N VAL A 202 19.61 31.10 -8.57
CA VAL A 202 19.54 29.72 -9.07
C VAL A 202 18.38 29.55 -10.08
N THR A 203 18.72 29.06 -11.26
CA THR A 203 17.75 28.76 -12.30
C THR A 203 17.43 27.25 -12.36
N LEU A 204 16.34 26.89 -13.02
CA LEU A 204 15.95 25.48 -13.20
C LEU A 204 17.00 24.67 -13.97
N PRO A 205 17.63 25.19 -15.05
CA PRO A 205 18.74 24.51 -15.72
C PRO A 205 19.95 24.29 -14.81
N MET A 206 20.30 25.25 -13.95
CA MET A 206 21.40 25.08 -12.99
C MET A 206 21.11 23.95 -12.01
N LEU A 207 19.88 23.87 -11.49
CA LEU A 207 19.45 22.76 -10.62
C LEU A 207 19.54 21.40 -11.35
N GLU A 208 19.16 21.36 -12.62
CA GLU A 208 19.22 20.14 -13.41
C GLU A 208 20.66 19.70 -13.68
N GLU A 209 21.55 20.64 -13.97
CA GLU A 209 22.99 20.36 -14.13
C GLU A 209 23.59 19.83 -12.83
N ALA A 210 23.30 20.46 -11.71
CA ALA A 210 23.74 19.99 -10.39
C ALA A 210 23.19 18.57 -10.12
N ARG A 211 21.93 18.31 -10.41
CA ARG A 211 21.33 16.99 -10.27
C ARG A 211 22.09 15.94 -11.08
N ARG A 212 22.33 16.19 -12.35
CA ARG A 212 23.00 15.23 -13.26
C ARG A 212 24.41 14.88 -12.80
N LYS A 213 25.17 15.88 -12.33
CA LYS A 213 26.54 15.70 -11.88
C LYS A 213 26.64 15.05 -10.50
N MET A 214 25.75 15.40 -9.59
CA MET A 214 25.78 14.91 -8.22
C MET A 214 25.14 13.53 -8.04
N ARG A 215 24.12 13.17 -8.82
CA ARG A 215 23.31 11.96 -8.60
C ARG A 215 24.12 10.66 -8.57
N SER A 216 25.16 10.55 -9.37
CA SER A 216 26.03 9.37 -9.39
C SER A 216 27.00 9.30 -8.21
N LEU A 217 27.22 10.43 -7.53
CA LEU A 217 28.14 10.58 -6.41
C LEU A 217 27.45 10.32 -5.08
N VAL A 218 26.15 10.58 -4.97
CA VAL A 218 25.39 10.49 -3.71
C VAL A 218 25.51 9.12 -3.01
N ARG A 219 25.64 8.05 -3.78
CA ARG A 219 25.90 6.70 -3.26
C ARG A 219 27.21 6.57 -2.48
N LEU A 220 28.20 7.50 -2.72
CA LEU A 220 29.48 7.51 -2.05
C LEU A 220 29.40 8.11 -0.65
N ILE A 221 28.33 8.88 -0.38
CA ILE A 221 28.05 9.33 0.99
C ILE A 221 27.72 8.06 1.75
N GLU A 222 28.74 7.49 2.38
CA GLU A 222 28.53 6.36 3.27
C GLU A 222 27.48 6.76 4.30
N LYS A 223 26.63 5.80 4.66
CA LYS A 223 25.75 5.92 5.84
C LYS A 223 26.61 5.91 7.11
N THR A 224 27.60 6.78 7.16
CA THR A 224 28.56 6.96 8.25
C THR A 224 27.88 7.46 9.53
N SER A 225 26.62 7.82 9.46
CA SER A 225 25.88 8.27 10.63
C SER A 225 25.12 7.16 11.37
N ARG A 226 25.43 5.91 11.14
CA ARG A 226 25.23 4.90 12.17
C ARG A 226 26.53 4.77 12.97
N ASN A 227 26.91 5.84 13.68
CA ASN A 227 27.60 5.61 14.94
C ASN A 227 26.69 4.63 15.69
N PRO A 228 27.15 3.42 16.04
CA PRO A 228 26.40 2.61 16.96
C PRO A 228 26.26 3.48 18.21
N VAL A 229 25.07 4.01 18.44
CA VAL A 229 24.76 4.62 19.72
C VAL A 229 24.75 3.43 20.66
N TYR A 230 25.86 3.20 21.36
CA TYR A 230 25.87 2.33 22.52
C TYR A 230 25.06 3.07 23.59
N THR A 231 23.76 2.83 23.56
CA THR A 231 22.92 3.24 24.66
C THR A 231 23.06 2.16 25.71
N ASP A 232 23.64 2.49 26.85
CA ASP A 232 23.49 1.71 28.08
C ASP A 232 22.02 1.84 28.52
N PHE A 233 21.14 1.12 27.79
CA PHE A 233 19.80 0.89 28.28
C PHE A 233 19.88 -0.26 29.28
N GLU A 234 19.68 0.03 30.53
CA GLU A 234 19.20 -0.99 31.46
C GLU A 234 17.75 -1.29 31.03
N ASP A 235 17.59 -2.39 30.28
CA ASP A 235 16.27 -2.89 29.90
C ASP A 235 15.53 -3.35 31.15
N THR A 236 14.70 -2.47 31.69
CA THR A 236 13.68 -2.87 32.66
C THR A 236 12.47 -3.34 31.87
N LEU A 237 12.21 -4.66 31.92
CA LEU A 237 10.94 -5.21 31.42
C LEU A 237 9.81 -4.61 32.28
N GLY A 238 9.02 -3.74 31.70
CA GLY A 238 7.76 -3.30 32.26
C GLY A 238 6.73 -4.42 32.29
N GLU A 239 5.61 -4.19 32.96
CA GLU A 239 4.50 -5.14 32.98
C GLU A 239 4.02 -5.38 31.54
N SER A 240 3.76 -6.65 31.20
CA SER A 240 3.21 -7.02 29.91
C SER A 240 1.77 -6.50 29.80
N VAL A 241 1.49 -5.67 28.80
CA VAL A 241 0.15 -5.16 28.49
C VAL A 241 -0.34 -5.86 27.23
N GLU A 242 -1.51 -6.49 27.30
CA GLU A 242 -2.19 -6.96 26.09
C GLU A 242 -2.79 -5.77 25.35
N VAL A 243 -2.28 -5.49 24.17
CA VAL A 243 -2.81 -4.45 23.30
C VAL A 243 -3.70 -5.10 22.23
N HIS A 244 -4.99 -4.81 22.27
CA HIS A 244 -5.91 -5.15 21.20
C HIS A 244 -5.71 -4.17 20.03
N LEU A 245 -5.18 -4.66 18.91
CA LEU A 245 -5.02 -3.87 17.70
C LEU A 245 -6.38 -3.70 17.00
N PRO A 246 -6.89 -2.47 16.85
CA PRO A 246 -8.11 -2.25 16.09
C PRO A 246 -7.89 -2.68 14.63
N GLY A 247 -8.74 -3.60 14.15
CA GLY A 247 -8.68 -4.16 12.80
C GLY A 247 -7.81 -5.41 12.64
N ILE A 248 -7.12 -5.87 13.70
CA ILE A 248 -6.46 -7.17 13.74
C ILE A 248 -7.08 -7.97 14.90
N THR A 249 -8.32 -8.33 14.76
CA THR A 249 -8.90 -9.38 15.60
C THR A 249 -8.34 -10.70 15.08
N PRO A 250 -7.74 -11.56 15.94
CA PRO A 250 -7.30 -12.88 15.53
C PRO A 250 -8.50 -13.63 14.92
N GLY A 251 -8.46 -13.89 13.62
CA GLY A 251 -9.45 -14.70 12.93
C GLY A 251 -10.41 -13.99 11.98
N THR A 252 -10.48 -12.66 11.95
CA THR A 252 -11.48 -11.94 11.16
C THR A 252 -11.11 -11.69 9.70
N ASN A 253 -11.02 -12.74 8.94
CA ASN A 253 -11.48 -12.65 7.56
C ASN A 253 -12.90 -13.24 7.57
N PHE A 254 -13.93 -12.39 7.46
CA PHE A 254 -15.34 -12.82 7.48
C PHE A 254 -15.63 -13.91 6.43
N GLU A 255 -15.00 -13.88 5.28
CA GLU A 255 -15.12 -14.94 4.29
C GLU A 255 -14.56 -16.28 4.79
N ARG A 256 -13.47 -16.25 5.57
CA ARG A 256 -12.92 -17.45 6.22
C ARG A 256 -13.82 -17.94 7.34
N PHE A 257 -14.34 -17.02 8.16
CA PHE A 257 -15.32 -17.37 9.17
C PHE A 257 -16.57 -18.00 8.53
N ARG A 258 -17.11 -17.37 7.49
CA ARG A 258 -18.24 -17.88 6.73
C ARG A 258 -17.98 -19.28 6.18
N SER A 259 -16.83 -19.51 5.57
CA SER A 259 -16.47 -20.84 5.01
C SER A 259 -16.30 -21.91 6.09
N LYS A 260 -15.70 -21.57 7.24
CA LYS A 260 -15.56 -22.48 8.36
C LYS A 260 -16.92 -22.79 9.01
N ALA A 261 -17.73 -21.76 9.22
CA ALA A 261 -19.06 -21.91 9.75
C ALA A 261 -19.94 -22.78 8.82
N GLU A 262 -19.87 -22.55 7.52
CA GLU A 262 -20.59 -23.35 6.53
C GLU A 262 -20.16 -24.82 6.56
N ALA A 263 -18.86 -25.13 6.59
CA ALA A 263 -18.34 -26.48 6.68
C ALA A 263 -18.80 -27.17 7.98
N TYR A 264 -18.62 -26.50 9.12
CA TYR A 264 -19.00 -27.03 10.43
C TYR A 264 -20.50 -27.30 10.52
N LEU A 265 -21.35 -26.36 10.07
CA LEU A 265 -22.81 -26.53 10.11
C LEU A 265 -23.28 -27.63 9.19
N ARG A 266 -22.61 -27.86 8.05
CA ARG A 266 -22.92 -28.97 7.13
C ARG A 266 -22.58 -30.34 7.71
N GLU A 267 -21.56 -30.43 8.54
CA GLU A 267 -21.20 -31.66 9.25
C GLU A 267 -22.19 -32.00 10.37
N HIS A 268 -22.90 -31.00 10.89
CA HIS A 268 -23.82 -31.14 12.02
C HIS A 268 -25.29 -30.93 11.64
N LEU A 269 -25.68 -31.28 10.42
CA LEU A 269 -27.06 -31.14 9.92
C LEU A 269 -28.11 -31.96 10.69
N ASP A 270 -27.69 -32.88 11.52
CA ASP A 270 -28.50 -33.68 12.44
C ASP A 270 -28.97 -32.87 13.68
N ASN A 271 -28.36 -31.71 13.94
CA ASN A 271 -28.74 -30.84 15.04
C ASN A 271 -30.20 -30.36 14.90
N ILE A 272 -30.93 -30.35 16.00
CA ILE A 272 -32.37 -30.05 16.03
C ILE A 272 -32.65 -28.60 15.63
N ALA A 273 -31.84 -27.65 16.12
CA ALA A 273 -32.00 -26.22 15.82
C ALA A 273 -31.75 -25.96 14.31
N LEU A 274 -30.73 -26.62 13.71
CA LEU A 274 -30.49 -26.56 12.27
C LEU A 274 -31.61 -27.20 11.45
N GLN A 275 -32.13 -28.31 11.88
CA GLN A 275 -33.27 -28.96 11.19
C GLN A 275 -34.51 -28.09 11.22
N ARG A 276 -34.82 -27.44 12.36
CA ARG A 276 -35.93 -26.48 12.46
C ARG A 276 -35.74 -25.31 11.50
N LEU A 277 -34.54 -24.75 11.50
CA LEU A 277 -34.18 -23.64 10.60
C LEU A 277 -34.35 -24.02 9.12
N ARG A 278 -33.82 -25.16 8.73
CA ARG A 278 -33.88 -25.67 7.32
C ARG A 278 -35.31 -25.98 6.89
N ARG A 279 -36.17 -26.43 7.82
CA ARG A 279 -37.60 -26.70 7.58
C ARG A 279 -38.47 -25.46 7.72
N ASN A 280 -37.88 -24.28 7.79
CA ASN A 280 -38.57 -23.00 7.93
C ASN A 280 -39.55 -22.96 9.12
N ARG A 281 -39.22 -23.66 10.23
CA ARG A 281 -39.99 -23.64 11.45
C ARG A 281 -39.51 -22.51 12.35
N GLN A 282 -40.42 -22.01 13.21
CA GLN A 282 -40.11 -20.95 14.17
C GLN A 282 -39.05 -21.43 15.17
N LEU A 283 -37.97 -20.63 15.31
CA LEU A 283 -36.90 -20.90 16.27
C LEU A 283 -37.27 -20.37 17.65
N THR A 284 -36.92 -21.13 18.66
CA THR A 284 -37.00 -20.69 20.06
C THR A 284 -35.74 -19.94 20.47
N THR A 285 -35.73 -19.30 21.62
CA THR A 285 -34.56 -18.62 22.20
C THR A 285 -33.42 -19.63 22.43
N ASP A 286 -33.75 -20.84 22.85
CA ASP A 286 -32.78 -21.92 23.07
C ASP A 286 -32.16 -22.39 21.76
N ASP A 287 -32.96 -22.51 20.71
CA ASP A 287 -32.43 -22.84 19.35
C ASP A 287 -31.44 -21.77 18.86
N LEU A 288 -31.72 -20.47 19.12
CA LEU A 288 -30.80 -19.41 18.75
C LEU A 288 -29.47 -19.46 19.53
N GLY A 289 -29.56 -19.74 20.84
CA GLY A 289 -28.37 -19.95 21.66
C GLY A 289 -27.54 -21.15 21.24
N GLU A 290 -28.18 -22.25 20.79
CA GLU A 290 -27.47 -23.43 20.26
C GLU A 290 -26.81 -23.11 18.95
N LEU A 291 -27.43 -22.38 18.03
CA LEU A 291 -26.83 -21.92 16.77
C LEU A 291 -25.63 -20.98 17.01
N GLU A 292 -25.71 -20.12 18.01
CA GLU A 292 -24.60 -19.25 18.41
C GLU A 292 -23.42 -20.07 18.92
N GLN A 293 -23.66 -21.04 19.78
CA GLN A 293 -22.59 -21.96 20.25
C GLN A 293 -21.95 -22.75 19.11
N MET A 294 -22.72 -23.19 18.14
CA MET A 294 -22.19 -23.87 16.95
C MET A 294 -21.28 -22.95 16.13
N LEU A 295 -21.63 -21.67 15.98
CA LEU A 295 -20.80 -20.71 15.29
C LEU A 295 -19.50 -20.39 16.06
N LEU A 296 -19.55 -20.33 17.39
CA LEU A 296 -18.36 -20.22 18.23
C LEU A 296 -17.47 -21.46 18.10
N ALA A 297 -18.06 -22.66 18.12
CA ALA A 297 -17.35 -23.92 17.96
C ALA A 297 -16.69 -24.06 16.57
N SER A 298 -17.25 -23.42 15.53
CA SER A 298 -16.65 -23.36 14.20
C SER A 298 -15.39 -22.47 14.12
N GLY A 299 -15.01 -21.82 15.21
CA GLY A 299 -13.85 -20.92 15.32
C GLY A 299 -14.19 -19.45 15.02
N GLY A 300 -15.44 -19.05 15.13
CA GLY A 300 -15.88 -17.66 15.12
C GLY A 300 -15.71 -17.00 16.49
N GLY A 301 -15.41 -15.70 16.51
CA GLY A 301 -15.44 -14.88 17.69
C GLY A 301 -16.83 -14.22 17.89
N GLU A 302 -17.11 -13.73 19.09
CA GLU A 302 -18.37 -12.98 19.38
C GLU A 302 -18.56 -11.81 18.40
N ASN A 303 -17.49 -11.11 18.05
CA ASN A 303 -17.53 -10.00 17.09
C ASN A 303 -17.93 -10.44 15.68
N ASP A 304 -17.52 -11.64 15.25
CA ASP A 304 -17.87 -12.21 13.94
C ASP A 304 -19.36 -12.51 13.88
N ILE A 305 -19.92 -13.01 14.99
CA ILE A 305 -21.35 -13.32 15.12
C ILE A 305 -22.17 -12.05 15.13
N VAL A 306 -21.78 -11.04 15.90
CA VAL A 306 -22.45 -9.73 15.95
C VAL A 306 -22.44 -9.08 14.57
N TRP A 307 -21.31 -9.12 13.87
CA TRP A 307 -21.20 -8.58 12.54
C TRP A 307 -22.07 -9.35 11.53
N ALA A 308 -22.07 -10.68 11.59
CA ALA A 308 -22.91 -11.52 10.75
C ALA A 308 -24.41 -11.26 10.96
N GLN A 309 -24.83 -11.06 12.22
CA GLN A 309 -26.21 -10.69 12.57
C GLN A 309 -26.61 -9.34 11.95
N GLN A 310 -25.72 -8.34 12.02
CA GLN A 310 -25.97 -7.01 11.46
C GLN A 310 -26.10 -7.02 9.93
N GLN A 311 -25.24 -7.77 9.25
CA GLN A 311 -25.23 -7.84 7.79
C GLN A 311 -26.42 -8.59 7.20
N THR A 312 -26.96 -9.57 7.91
CA THR A 312 -28.03 -10.44 7.40
C THR A 312 -29.40 -10.19 8.02
N GLY A 313 -29.48 -9.29 8.99
CA GLY A 313 -30.73 -8.99 9.70
C GLY A 313 -31.10 -10.02 10.78
N GLY A 314 -30.12 -10.82 11.24
CA GLY A 314 -30.29 -11.74 12.38
C GLY A 314 -29.57 -13.06 12.21
N LEU A 315 -29.25 -13.70 13.36
CA LEU A 315 -28.48 -14.95 13.41
C LEU A 315 -29.10 -16.08 12.58
N GLY A 316 -30.39 -16.26 12.69
CA GLY A 316 -31.12 -17.30 11.93
C GLY A 316 -31.04 -17.09 10.42
N LEU A 317 -31.11 -15.84 9.95
CA LEU A 317 -30.94 -15.52 8.52
C LEU A 317 -29.52 -15.76 8.06
N PHE A 318 -28.52 -15.43 8.88
CA PHE A 318 -27.13 -15.74 8.57
C PHE A 318 -26.90 -17.25 8.41
N VAL A 319 -27.28 -18.04 9.43
CA VAL A 319 -27.12 -19.50 9.38
C VAL A 319 -27.88 -20.11 8.19
N ARG A 320 -29.10 -19.61 7.91
CA ARG A 320 -29.87 -20.04 6.74
C ARG A 320 -29.15 -19.76 5.42
N SER A 321 -28.43 -18.66 5.31
CA SER A 321 -27.65 -18.34 4.12
C SER A 321 -26.49 -19.32 3.87
N LEU A 322 -26.02 -20.02 4.92
CA LEU A 322 -24.94 -21.00 4.87
C LEU A 322 -25.46 -22.43 4.56
N VAL A 323 -26.53 -22.84 5.22
CA VAL A 323 -27.02 -24.23 5.13
C VAL A 323 -28.19 -24.43 4.15
N GLY A 324 -28.81 -23.35 3.73
CA GLY A 324 -29.97 -23.36 2.86
C GLY A 324 -31.25 -23.90 3.52
N LEU A 325 -32.33 -23.96 2.73
CA LEU A 325 -33.58 -24.64 3.11
C LEU A 325 -33.59 -26.07 2.66
N ASP A 326 -34.32 -26.92 3.35
CA ASP A 326 -34.65 -28.29 2.86
C ASP A 326 -35.53 -28.14 1.62
N ARG A 327 -35.32 -29.01 0.61
CA ARG A 327 -36.02 -28.99 -0.67
C ARG A 327 -37.54 -29.11 -0.48
N ALA A 328 -37.99 -29.97 0.41
CA ALA A 328 -39.41 -30.16 0.70
C ALA A 328 -40.01 -28.90 1.35
N ALA A 329 -39.29 -28.30 2.33
CA ALA A 329 -39.72 -27.08 2.98
C ALA A 329 -39.68 -25.85 2.06
N ALA A 330 -38.74 -25.82 1.12
CA ALA A 330 -38.71 -24.80 0.09
C ALA A 330 -39.90 -24.92 -0.87
N THR A 331 -40.22 -26.13 -1.30
CA THR A 331 -41.37 -26.37 -2.16
C THR A 331 -42.67 -25.97 -1.48
N GLU A 332 -42.89 -26.37 -0.21
CA GLU A 332 -44.06 -25.98 0.59
C GLU A 332 -44.17 -24.46 0.78
N ALA A 333 -43.05 -23.81 1.05
CA ALA A 333 -43.01 -22.33 1.21
C ALA A 333 -43.35 -21.58 -0.09
N PHE A 334 -42.98 -22.16 -1.26
CA PHE A 334 -43.22 -21.59 -2.57
C PHE A 334 -44.53 -22.05 -3.24
N GLU A 335 -45.15 -23.13 -2.78
CA GLU A 335 -46.44 -23.58 -3.29
C GLU A 335 -47.53 -22.50 -3.22
N HIS A 336 -47.50 -21.67 -2.17
CA HIS A 336 -48.42 -20.57 -2.03
C HIS A 336 -48.25 -19.48 -3.11
N TYR A 337 -47.04 -19.33 -3.64
CA TYR A 337 -46.75 -18.39 -4.74
C TYR A 337 -46.83 -19.02 -6.13
N LEU A 338 -46.72 -20.33 -6.22
CA LEU A 338 -46.77 -21.09 -7.50
C LEU A 338 -48.18 -21.59 -7.85
N GLY A 339 -49.11 -21.56 -6.90
CA GLY A 339 -50.50 -22.04 -7.03
C GLY A 339 -51.39 -21.25 -7.97
N GLY A 340 -50.85 -20.56 -8.97
CA GLY A 340 -51.63 -19.79 -9.96
C GLY A 340 -51.06 -19.69 -11.37
N THR A 341 -49.87 -20.23 -11.63
CA THR A 341 -49.24 -20.14 -12.96
C THR A 341 -48.61 -21.47 -13.34
N SER A 342 -49.21 -22.16 -14.29
CA SER A 342 -48.60 -23.29 -15.00
C SER A 342 -47.49 -22.73 -15.90
N PHE A 343 -46.22 -22.91 -15.51
CA PHE A 343 -45.11 -22.73 -16.41
C PHE A 343 -45.01 -23.96 -17.32
N THR A 344 -45.41 -23.85 -18.57
CA THR A 344 -45.04 -24.73 -19.64
C THR A 344 -43.57 -24.51 -19.98
N VAL A 345 -42.78 -25.58 -19.97
CA VAL A 345 -41.38 -25.67 -20.38
C VAL A 345 -41.25 -25.37 -21.87
#